data_35f33ab8fa0d228b6999550dac292e31
#
_entry.id   35f33ab8fa0d228b6999550dac292e31
#
_cell.length_a   1.000
_cell.length_b   1.000
_cell.length_c   1.000
_cell.angle_alpha   90.00
_cell.angle_beta   90.00
_cell.angle_gamma   90.00
#
_symmetry.space_group_name_H-M   'P 1'
#
loop_
_entity.id
_entity.type
_entity.pdbx_description
1 polymer ?
#
loop_
_entity_poly.entity_id
_entity_poly.type
_entity_poly.pdbx_seq_one_letter_code
_entity_poly.pdbx_strand_id
1 'polypeptide(L)'
;MKVPPIPPIPPTIQKLLALIGPFIETCKSFYNRTLPVLTYRRLIDDMVTFKPEDEKIKGAAAVKEVKPDGVFKINIVYLDAENNPVWDDGKKNDYSFAISAKKLDDELTQAFGDKNVIMFN
;
A
#
# COMPACT_ATOMS: atom_id res chain seq x y z
N MET A 1 -6.39 -10.77 10.15
CA MET A 1 -5.01 -10.34 10.43
C MET A 1 -5.04 -9.23 11.46
N LYS A 2 -4.22 -9.33 12.47
CA LYS A 2 -4.11 -8.29 13.47
C LYS A 2 -3.04 -7.30 13.02
N VAL A 3 -3.42 -6.04 12.85
CA VAL A 3 -2.49 -5.01 12.40
C VAL A 3 -1.75 -4.45 13.61
N PRO A 4 -0.41 -4.42 13.58
CA PRO A 4 0.35 -3.86 14.68
C PRO A 4 0.17 -2.34 14.77
N PRO A 5 0.46 -1.73 15.91
CA PRO A 5 0.47 -0.28 16.02
C PRO A 5 1.42 0.32 14.98
N ILE A 6 1.06 1.50 14.47
CA ILE A 6 1.87 2.16 13.46
C ILE A 6 3.11 2.75 14.13
N PRO A 7 4.31 2.28 13.78
CA PRO A 7 5.52 2.84 14.35
C PRO A 7 5.82 4.21 13.75
N PRO A 8 6.63 5.04 14.41
CA PRO A 8 7.18 6.23 13.76
C PRO A 8 7.92 5.82 12.50
N ILE A 9 7.91 6.67 11.46
CA ILE A 9 8.62 6.35 10.23
C ILE A 9 10.13 6.38 10.48
N PRO A 10 10.81 5.23 10.45
CA PRO A 10 12.26 5.22 10.61
C PRO A 10 12.94 5.72 9.33
N PRO A 11 14.23 6.11 9.40
CA PRO A 11 14.98 6.55 8.22
C PRO A 11 15.00 5.53 7.08
N THR A 12 14.91 4.24 7.40
CA THR A 12 14.85 3.16 6.41
C THR A 12 13.62 3.25 5.51
N ILE A 13 12.53 3.83 6.02
CA ILE A 13 11.30 3.98 5.22
C ILE A 13 11.42 5.12 4.22
N GLN A 14 12.21 6.14 4.53
CA GLN A 14 12.50 7.18 3.54
C GLN A 14 13.23 6.58 2.34
N LYS A 15 14.17 5.68 2.58
CA LYS A 15 14.83 4.93 1.51
C LYS A 15 13.84 4.07 0.75
N LEU A 16 12.95 3.40 1.46
CA LEU A 16 11.91 2.57 0.85
C LEU A 16 11.03 3.41 -0.07
N LEU A 17 10.55 4.56 0.39
CA LEU A 17 9.71 5.44 -0.42
C LEU A 17 10.46 5.90 -1.68
N ALA A 18 11.76 6.18 -1.58
CA ALA A 18 12.56 6.52 -2.73
C ALA A 18 12.68 5.35 -3.72
N LEU A 19 12.80 4.12 -3.21
CA LEU A 19 12.90 2.93 -4.06
C LEU A 19 11.58 2.60 -4.75
N ILE A 20 10.45 2.72 -4.07
CA ILE A 20 9.15 2.36 -4.62
C ILE A 20 8.46 3.50 -5.36
N GLY A 21 8.91 4.74 -5.16
CA GLY A 21 8.28 5.91 -5.80
C GLY A 21 8.08 5.75 -7.31
N PRO A 22 9.11 5.34 -8.09
CA PRO A 22 8.95 5.12 -9.52
C PRO A 22 7.92 4.04 -9.86
N PHE A 23 7.74 3.05 -8.98
CA PHE A 23 6.81 1.95 -9.20
C PHE A 23 5.37 2.33 -8.85
N ILE A 24 5.18 3.25 -7.91
CA ILE A 24 3.85 3.71 -7.52
C ILE A 24 3.11 4.30 -8.72
N GLU A 25 3.80 5.05 -9.56
CA GLU A 25 3.20 5.65 -10.74
C GLU A 25 2.72 4.61 -11.75
N THR A 26 3.32 3.43 -11.76
CA THR A 26 2.95 2.35 -12.67
C THR A 26 1.99 1.35 -12.07
N CYS A 27 1.65 1.48 -10.78
CA CYS A 27 0.65 0.62 -10.15
C CYS A 27 -0.70 0.80 -10.83
N LYS A 28 -1.24 -0.30 -11.31
CA LYS A 28 -2.57 -0.28 -11.92
C LYS A 28 -3.64 -0.19 -10.86
N SER A 29 -4.68 0.57 -11.14
CA SER A 29 -5.84 0.60 -10.27
C SER A 29 -6.46 -0.79 -10.20
N PHE A 30 -6.64 -1.32 -9.01
CA PHE A 30 -7.23 -2.63 -8.80
C PHE A 30 -8.71 -2.64 -9.17
N TYR A 31 -9.41 -1.53 -8.90
CA TYR A 31 -10.80 -1.34 -9.27
C TYR A 31 -10.89 -0.38 -10.44
N ASN A 32 -11.77 -0.67 -11.39
CA ASN A 32 -12.01 0.19 -12.54
C ASN A 32 -12.72 1.49 -12.19
N ARG A 33 -13.10 1.65 -10.93
CA ARG A 33 -13.82 2.83 -10.47
C ARG A 33 -13.29 3.24 -9.10
N THR A 34 -13.56 4.49 -8.76
CA THR A 34 -13.27 5.04 -7.44
C THR A 34 -14.33 4.57 -6.44
N LEU A 35 -13.90 3.98 -5.33
CA LEU A 35 -14.81 3.59 -4.26
C LEU A 35 -15.32 4.82 -3.52
N PRO A 36 -16.59 4.83 -3.04
CA PRO A 36 -17.08 5.93 -2.20
C PRO A 36 -16.27 6.05 -0.92
N VAL A 37 -15.99 4.93 -0.26
CA VAL A 37 -15.20 4.87 0.98
C VAL A 37 -14.34 3.63 0.94
N LEU A 38 -13.07 3.77 1.33
CA LEU A 38 -12.18 2.65 1.60
C LEU A 38 -12.05 2.52 3.11
N THR A 39 -12.42 1.35 3.65
CA THR A 39 -12.27 1.06 5.07
C THR A 39 -10.92 0.40 5.33
N TYR A 40 -10.43 0.54 6.56
CA TYR A 40 -9.20 -0.11 6.99
C TYR A 40 -9.32 -1.62 6.83
N ARG A 41 -10.46 -2.18 7.24
CA ARG A 41 -10.71 -3.61 7.12
C ARG A 41 -10.68 -4.09 5.68
N ARG A 42 -11.29 -3.33 4.76
CA ARG A 42 -11.29 -3.67 3.35
C ARG A 42 -9.88 -3.68 2.78
N LEU A 43 -9.06 -2.69 3.17
CA LEU A 43 -7.67 -2.63 2.74
C LEU A 43 -6.91 -3.89 3.18
N ILE A 44 -7.06 -4.27 4.45
CA ILE A 44 -6.41 -5.47 4.99
C ILE A 44 -6.90 -6.72 4.26
N ASP A 45 -8.21 -6.86 4.08
CA ASP A 45 -8.79 -8.02 3.42
C ASP A 45 -8.28 -8.16 1.98
N ASP A 46 -8.20 -7.06 1.25
CA ASP A 46 -7.69 -7.07 -0.12
C ASP A 46 -6.22 -7.42 -0.16
N MET A 47 -5.40 -6.87 0.76
CA MET A 47 -3.98 -7.19 0.83
C MET A 47 -3.74 -8.68 1.09
N VAL A 48 -4.53 -9.27 1.98
CA VAL A 48 -4.42 -10.70 2.30
C VAL A 48 -4.93 -11.56 1.14
N THR A 49 -6.08 -11.19 0.59
CA THR A 49 -6.73 -11.96 -0.49
C THR A 49 -5.88 -12.00 -1.76
N PHE A 50 -5.26 -10.89 -2.11
CA PHE A 50 -4.50 -10.76 -3.36
C PHE A 50 -3.01 -10.91 -3.19
N LYS A 51 -2.55 -11.26 -2.00
CA LYS A 51 -1.14 -11.53 -1.75
C LYS A 51 -0.68 -12.68 -2.64
N PRO A 52 0.35 -12.48 -3.48
CA PRO A 52 0.89 -13.54 -4.30
C PRO A 52 1.52 -14.66 -3.46
N GLU A 53 1.51 -15.86 -4.01
CA GLU A 53 2.22 -16.99 -3.40
C GLU A 53 3.71 -16.91 -3.74
N ASP A 54 4.42 -16.07 -3.03
CA ASP A 54 5.84 -15.87 -3.19
C ASP A 54 6.48 -15.84 -1.80
N GLU A 55 7.40 -16.77 -1.57
CA GLU A 55 8.05 -16.94 -0.27
C GLU A 55 8.87 -15.72 0.15
N LYS A 56 9.26 -14.88 -0.80
CA LYS A 56 10.02 -13.66 -0.52
C LYS A 56 9.16 -12.61 0.19
N ILE A 57 7.85 -12.65 0.02
CA ILE A 57 6.95 -11.65 0.61
C ILE A 57 6.87 -11.87 2.10
N LYS A 58 7.30 -10.87 2.88
CA LYS A 58 7.27 -10.89 4.34
C LYS A 58 6.44 -9.74 4.91
N GLY A 59 6.01 -8.82 4.08
CA GLY A 59 5.20 -7.69 4.51
C GLY A 59 4.69 -6.90 3.33
N ALA A 60 4.13 -5.75 3.62
CA ALA A 60 3.62 -4.85 2.60
C ALA A 60 3.67 -3.40 3.08
N ALA A 61 3.62 -2.48 2.14
CA ALA A 61 3.44 -1.07 2.42
C ALA A 61 2.21 -0.56 1.71
N ALA A 62 1.41 0.25 2.40
CA ALA A 62 0.33 1.01 1.80
C ALA A 62 0.75 2.46 1.73
N VAL A 63 0.80 3.03 0.53
CA VAL A 63 1.26 4.40 0.31
C VAL A 63 0.11 5.23 -0.21
N LYS A 64 -0.22 6.30 0.52
CA LYS A 64 -1.34 7.18 0.20
C LYS A 64 -0.88 8.32 -0.69
N GLU A 65 -1.56 8.48 -1.82
CA GLU A 65 -1.49 9.67 -2.65
C GLU A 65 -2.83 10.40 -2.62
N VAL A 66 -2.79 11.71 -2.60
CA VAL A 66 -4.00 12.54 -2.76
C VAL A 66 -3.93 13.18 -4.14
N LYS A 67 -4.89 12.88 -4.99
CA LYS A 67 -4.95 13.42 -6.33
C LYS A 67 -5.46 14.86 -6.31
N PRO A 68 -5.23 15.67 -7.38
CA PRO A 68 -5.68 17.05 -7.43
C PRO A 68 -7.19 17.24 -7.24
N ASP A 69 -7.99 16.23 -7.58
CA ASP A 69 -9.44 16.24 -7.41
C ASP A 69 -9.89 15.83 -6.01
N GLY A 70 -8.95 15.55 -5.10
CA GLY A 70 -9.23 15.13 -3.74
C GLY A 70 -9.42 13.62 -3.58
N VAL A 71 -9.36 12.86 -4.65
CA VAL A 71 -9.46 11.40 -4.58
C VAL A 71 -8.18 10.80 -4.00
N PHE A 72 -8.33 9.85 -3.09
CA PHE A 72 -7.22 9.12 -2.52
C PHE A 72 -6.86 7.92 -3.42
N LYS A 73 -5.58 7.73 -3.65
CA LYS A 73 -5.05 6.54 -4.30
C LYS A 73 -4.14 5.83 -3.30
N ILE A 74 -4.52 4.63 -2.91
CA ILE A 74 -3.74 3.82 -1.97
C ILE A 74 -3.00 2.76 -2.75
N ASN A 75 -1.68 2.88 -2.77
CA ASN A 75 -0.80 1.97 -3.51
C ASN A 75 -0.29 0.88 -2.57
N ILE A 76 -0.47 -0.37 -2.95
CA ILE A 76 -0.02 -1.51 -2.15
C ILE A 76 1.19 -2.12 -2.82
N VAL A 77 2.29 -2.23 -2.08
CA VAL A 77 3.54 -2.82 -2.54
C VAL A 77 3.93 -3.91 -1.54
N TYR A 78 4.11 -5.13 -2.02
CA TYR A 78 4.57 -6.23 -1.18
C TYR A 78 6.08 -6.17 -1.01
N LEU A 79 6.56 -6.52 0.18
CA LEU A 79 7.94 -6.33 0.59
C LEU A 79 8.56 -7.64 1.06
N ASP A 80 9.87 -7.77 0.87
CA ASP A 80 10.64 -8.87 1.43
C ASP A 80 11.07 -8.57 2.89
N ALA A 81 11.89 -9.46 3.46
CA ALA A 81 12.34 -9.31 4.85
C ALA A 81 13.21 -8.06 5.07
N GLU A 82 13.77 -7.50 4.02
CA GLU A 82 14.63 -6.32 4.08
C GLU A 82 13.90 -5.06 3.63
N ASN A 83 12.56 -5.15 3.49
CA ASN A 83 11.69 -4.07 3.04
C ASN A 83 11.98 -3.60 1.61
N ASN A 84 12.47 -4.50 0.77
CA ASN A 84 12.58 -4.23 -0.66
C ASN A 84 11.30 -4.67 -1.38
N PRO A 85 10.88 -3.94 -2.42
CA PRO A 85 9.71 -4.35 -3.20
C PRO A 85 9.90 -5.72 -3.84
N VAL A 86 8.85 -6.53 -3.79
CA VAL A 86 8.81 -7.84 -4.43
C VAL A 86 7.87 -7.76 -5.64
N TRP A 87 8.32 -8.25 -6.78
CA TRP A 87 7.52 -8.34 -7.98
C TRP A 87 7.83 -9.63 -8.72
N ASP A 88 6.94 -10.01 -9.64
CA ASP A 88 7.15 -11.20 -10.44
C ASP A 88 8.36 -11.04 -11.36
N ASP A 89 9.15 -12.11 -11.49
CA ASP A 89 10.31 -12.12 -12.36
C ASP A 89 9.89 -11.81 -13.81
N GLY A 90 10.51 -10.80 -14.39
CA GLY A 90 10.24 -10.38 -15.75
C GLY A 90 9.04 -9.45 -15.93
N LYS A 91 8.25 -9.22 -14.86
CA LYS A 91 7.11 -8.32 -14.91
C LYS A 91 7.14 -7.38 -13.72
N LYS A 92 7.73 -6.21 -13.90
CA LYS A 92 7.81 -5.21 -12.83
C LYS A 92 6.40 -4.81 -12.36
N ASN A 93 6.23 -4.69 -11.06
CA ASN A 93 4.98 -4.27 -10.40
C ASN A 93 3.79 -5.21 -10.59
N ASP A 94 4.03 -6.45 -11.02
CA ASP A 94 2.95 -7.40 -11.25
C ASP A 94 2.16 -7.69 -9.95
N TYR A 95 2.84 -7.63 -8.80
CA TYR A 95 2.23 -7.88 -7.50
C TYR A 95 1.62 -6.63 -6.87
N SER A 96 2.04 -5.45 -7.30
CA SER A 96 1.55 -4.19 -6.74
C SER A 96 0.20 -3.82 -7.34
N PHE A 97 -0.65 -3.21 -6.52
CA PHE A 97 -1.95 -2.72 -6.98
C PHE A 97 -2.32 -1.44 -6.26
N ALA A 98 -3.31 -0.75 -6.78
CA ALA A 98 -3.80 0.49 -6.19
C ALA A 98 -5.32 0.47 -6.07
N ILE A 99 -5.82 1.11 -5.02
CA ILE A 99 -7.25 1.31 -4.78
C ILE A 99 -7.50 2.81 -4.72
N SER A 100 -8.46 3.28 -5.52
CA SER A 100 -8.89 4.68 -5.49
C SER A 100 -10.17 4.81 -4.68
N ALA A 101 -10.26 5.84 -3.83
CA ALA A 101 -11.42 6.09 -3.00
C ALA A 101 -11.65 7.58 -2.81
N LYS A 102 -12.91 7.98 -2.74
CA LYS A 102 -13.28 9.37 -2.48
C LYS A 102 -13.04 9.75 -1.03
N LYS A 103 -13.11 8.77 -0.13
CA LYS A 103 -12.97 8.97 1.31
C LYS A 103 -12.33 7.74 1.95
N LEU A 104 -11.60 7.96 3.01
CA LEU A 104 -11.08 6.91 3.88
C LEU A 104 -11.91 6.90 5.16
N ASP A 105 -12.16 5.73 5.75
CA ASP A 105 -12.85 5.68 7.04
C ASP A 105 -11.95 6.23 8.16
N ASP A 106 -12.52 6.42 9.34
CA ASP A 106 -11.81 7.02 10.47
C ASP A 106 -10.61 6.15 10.90
N GLU A 107 -10.80 4.84 10.88
CA GLU A 107 -9.75 3.92 11.28
C GLU A 107 -8.55 3.99 10.33
N LEU A 108 -8.81 4.03 9.03
CA LEU A 108 -7.75 4.14 8.02
C LEU A 108 -7.09 5.52 8.06
N THR A 109 -7.88 6.56 8.25
CA THR A 109 -7.36 7.92 8.41
C THR A 109 -6.42 8.01 9.61
N GLN A 110 -6.81 7.43 10.75
CA GLN A 110 -5.96 7.39 11.93
C GLN A 110 -4.72 6.52 11.72
N ALA A 111 -4.86 5.43 10.99
CA ALA A 111 -3.74 4.54 10.70
C ALA A 111 -2.64 5.24 9.91
N PHE A 112 -2.99 6.07 8.94
CA PHE A 112 -2.02 6.90 8.25
C PHE A 112 -1.50 8.04 9.14
N GLY A 113 -2.38 8.64 9.98
CA GLY A 113 -2.02 9.78 10.80
C GLY A 113 -1.59 10.96 9.91
N ASP A 114 -0.48 11.58 10.26
CA ASP A 114 0.12 12.65 9.47
C ASP A 114 1.11 12.14 8.42
N LYS A 115 1.19 10.84 8.25
CA LYS A 115 2.11 10.16 7.33
C LYS A 115 1.34 9.58 6.16
N ASN A 116 2.04 9.35 5.07
CA ASN A 116 1.44 8.81 3.85
C ASN A 116 1.76 7.34 3.63
N VAL A 117 2.20 6.64 4.67
CA VAL A 117 2.59 5.24 4.55
C VAL A 117 2.20 4.46 5.80
N ILE A 118 1.73 3.23 5.60
CA ILE A 118 1.52 2.24 6.65
C ILE A 118 2.35 1.02 6.28
N MET A 119 3.12 0.50 7.25
CA MET A 119 3.89 -0.73 7.07
C MET A 119 3.16 -1.89 7.72
N PHE A 120 3.10 -3.02 7.03
CA PHE A 120 2.50 -4.25 7.51
C PHE A 120 3.53 -5.37 7.49
N ASN A 121 3.52 -6.19 8.51
CA ASN A 121 4.36 -7.38 8.59
C ASN A 121 3.58 -8.65 8.28
#